data_ddee4a23198b8f259089d74085cea497
#
_entry.id   ddee4a23198b8f259089d74085cea497
#
_cell.length_a   1.000
_cell.length_b   1.000
_cell.length_c   1.000
_cell.angle_alpha   90.00
_cell.angle_beta   90.00
_cell.angle_gamma   90.00
#
_symmetry.space_group_name_H-M   'P 1'
#
loop_
_entity.id
_entity.type
_entity.pdbx_description
1 polymer ?
#
loop_
_entity_poly.entity_id
_entity_poly.type
_entity_poly.pdbx_seq_one_letter_code
_entity_poly.pdbx_strand_id
1 'polypeptide(L)'
;MQKKIVTFGEIMLRLATPGYNRLIQSSSLNASFGGGEANVAVSLANYGLPVEFVTRLPENEIADWCISELRKLNVETKNIIRGGNLVVIYFLETGAVARPSKVI
;
A
#
# COMPACT_ATOMS: atom_id res chain seq x y z
N MET A 1 -9.54 20.56 -21.13
CA MET A 1 -9.48 20.15 -19.69
C MET A 1 -9.18 18.65 -19.60
N GLN A 2 -8.16 18.31 -18.88
CA GLN A 2 -7.78 16.92 -18.72
C GLN A 2 -8.62 16.26 -17.64
N LYS A 3 -9.24 15.13 -17.96
CA LYS A 3 -9.99 14.35 -16.99
C LYS A 3 -9.04 13.53 -16.14
N LYS A 4 -9.37 13.40 -14.87
CA LYS A 4 -8.59 12.65 -13.91
C LYS A 4 -9.45 11.55 -13.30
N ILE A 5 -8.85 10.37 -13.11
CA ILE A 5 -9.50 9.25 -12.44
C ILE A 5 -9.24 9.38 -10.95
N VAL A 6 -10.29 9.29 -10.14
CA VAL A 6 -10.18 9.35 -8.69
C VAL A 6 -10.57 7.99 -8.13
N THR A 7 -9.69 7.39 -7.32
CA THR A 7 -10.00 6.20 -6.56
C THR A 7 -10.06 6.55 -5.08
N PHE A 8 -10.96 5.93 -4.35
CA PHE A 8 -11.19 6.21 -2.94
C PHE A 8 -11.25 4.89 -2.18
N GLY A 9 -10.45 4.78 -1.13
CA GLY A 9 -10.46 3.57 -0.34
C GLY A 9 -9.39 3.55 0.73
N GLU A 10 -9.15 2.37 1.27
CA GLU A 10 -8.17 2.15 2.33
C GLU A 10 -6.83 1.76 1.74
N ILE A 11 -5.75 2.15 2.41
CA ILE A 11 -4.40 1.69 2.10
C ILE A 11 -3.76 1.19 3.39
N MET A 12 -3.02 0.08 3.28
CA MET A 12 -2.43 -0.60 4.43
C MET A 12 -0.95 -0.83 4.19
N LEU A 13 -0.19 -0.86 5.29
CA LEU A 13 1.20 -1.31 5.25
C LEU A 13 1.22 -2.84 5.31
N ARG A 14 1.81 -3.44 4.30
CA ARG A 14 1.99 -4.89 4.24
C ARG A 14 3.42 -5.24 4.54
N LEU A 15 3.63 -6.14 5.50
CA LEU A 15 4.94 -6.67 5.86
C LEU A 15 4.96 -8.15 5.50
N ALA A 16 5.80 -8.50 4.53
CA ALA A 16 5.88 -9.85 3.99
C ALA A 16 7.23 -10.48 4.33
N THR A 17 7.21 -11.77 4.64
CA THR A 17 8.44 -12.52 4.85
C THR A 17 9.19 -12.66 3.53
N PRO A 18 10.54 -12.59 3.55
CA PRO A 18 11.33 -12.79 2.33
C PRO A 18 11.22 -14.24 1.86
N GLY A 19 11.09 -14.42 0.54
CA GLY A 19 10.97 -15.74 -0.05
C GLY A 19 9.77 -16.50 0.51
N TYR A 20 10.01 -17.71 0.96
CA TYR A 20 8.97 -18.58 1.54
C TYR A 20 9.16 -18.78 3.04
N ASN A 21 9.88 -17.90 3.70
CA ASN A 21 10.13 -17.99 5.13
C ASN A 21 8.85 -17.79 5.94
N ARG A 22 8.78 -18.43 7.08
CA ARG A 22 7.77 -18.13 8.10
C ARG A 22 8.23 -16.94 8.93
N LEU A 23 7.29 -16.26 9.58
CA LEU A 23 7.61 -15.12 10.45
C LEU A 23 8.67 -15.47 11.48
N ILE A 24 8.54 -16.64 12.11
CA ILE A 24 9.48 -17.08 13.15
C ILE A 24 10.91 -17.31 12.61
N GLN A 25 11.06 -17.50 11.31
CA GLN A 25 12.35 -17.72 10.65
C GLN A 25 12.96 -16.44 10.10
N SER A 26 12.20 -15.35 10.09
CA SER A 26 12.58 -14.14 9.37
C SER A 26 13.31 -13.17 10.28
N SER A 27 14.43 -12.63 9.81
CA SER A 27 15.14 -11.54 10.48
C SER A 27 14.87 -10.19 9.82
N SER A 28 14.13 -10.19 8.72
CA SER A 28 13.73 -8.98 8.02
C SER A 28 12.36 -9.19 7.40
N LEU A 29 11.72 -8.09 7.00
CA LEU A 29 10.42 -8.12 6.33
C LEU A 29 10.45 -7.16 5.15
N ASN A 30 9.84 -7.58 4.05
CA ASN A 30 9.63 -6.71 2.89
C ASN A 30 8.39 -5.87 3.12
N ALA A 31 8.54 -4.55 3.02
CA ALA A 31 7.46 -3.62 3.26
C ALA A 31 6.90 -3.08 1.95
N SER A 32 5.59 -3.01 1.87
CA SER A 32 4.89 -2.37 0.74
C SER A 32 3.57 -1.83 1.23
N PHE A 33 2.97 -0.95 0.43
CA PHE A 33 1.64 -0.43 0.74
C PHE A 33 0.66 -0.95 -0.30
N GLY A 34 -0.54 -1.32 0.13
CA GLY A 34 -1.54 -1.87 -0.77
C GLY A 34 -2.94 -1.75 -0.22
N GLY A 35 -3.88 -2.00 -1.07
CA GLY A 35 -5.32 -1.97 -0.85
C GLY A 35 -5.98 -2.02 -2.21
N GLY A 36 -7.26 -2.41 -2.29
CA GLY A 36 -7.92 -2.60 -3.57
C GLY A 36 -7.85 -1.37 -4.46
N GLU A 37 -8.35 -0.24 -3.96
CA GLU A 37 -8.43 1.00 -4.74
C GLU A 37 -7.06 1.65 -4.92
N ALA A 38 -6.15 1.47 -3.97
CA ALA A 38 -4.78 1.96 -4.09
C ALA A 38 -4.03 1.18 -5.18
N ASN A 39 -4.23 -0.13 -5.26
CA ASN A 39 -3.63 -0.96 -6.30
C ASN A 39 -4.16 -0.58 -7.68
N VAL A 40 -5.45 -0.27 -7.79
CA VAL A 40 -6.05 0.23 -9.04
C VAL A 40 -5.41 1.56 -9.43
N ALA A 41 -5.25 2.48 -8.49
CA ALA A 41 -4.63 3.78 -8.76
C ALA A 41 -3.20 3.62 -9.29
N VAL A 42 -2.39 2.78 -8.67
CA VAL A 42 -1.02 2.51 -9.10
C VAL A 42 -1.01 1.89 -10.50
N SER A 43 -1.88 0.93 -10.75
CA SER A 43 -1.97 0.27 -12.05
C SER A 43 -2.31 1.28 -13.16
N LEU A 44 -3.31 2.13 -12.93
CA LEU A 44 -3.72 3.15 -13.90
C LEU A 44 -2.61 4.18 -14.14
N ALA A 45 -1.90 4.57 -13.09
CA ALA A 45 -0.77 5.49 -13.21
C ALA A 45 0.35 4.87 -14.06
N ASN A 46 0.60 3.58 -13.93
CA ASN A 46 1.58 2.86 -14.74
C ASN A 46 1.22 2.86 -16.23
N TYR A 47 -0.06 2.96 -16.57
CA TYR A 47 -0.51 3.13 -17.96
C TYR A 47 -0.44 4.58 -18.44
N GLY A 48 0.08 5.49 -17.64
CA GLY A 48 0.22 6.89 -18.02
C GLY A 48 -1.06 7.71 -17.86
N LEU A 49 -2.06 7.20 -17.17
CA LEU A 49 -3.32 7.90 -16.94
C LEU A 49 -3.19 8.83 -15.73
N PRO A 50 -3.81 10.03 -15.77
CA PRO A 50 -3.86 10.88 -14.60
C PRO A 50 -4.80 10.29 -13.55
N VAL A 51 -4.28 9.95 -12.38
CA VAL A 51 -5.04 9.29 -11.33
C VAL A 51 -4.72 9.90 -9.97
N GLU A 52 -5.75 10.04 -9.16
CA GLU A 52 -5.64 10.50 -7.79
C GLU A 52 -6.18 9.43 -6.84
N PHE A 53 -5.47 9.19 -5.75
CA PHE A 53 -5.96 8.33 -4.67
C PHE A 53 -6.37 9.19 -3.49
N VAL A 54 -7.58 8.97 -2.99
CA VAL A 54 -8.15 9.71 -1.85
C VAL A 54 -8.37 8.72 -0.70
N THR A 55 -7.88 9.08 0.45
CA THR A 55 -8.04 8.29 1.68
C THR A 55 -7.81 9.19 2.88
N ARG A 56 -7.86 8.62 4.06
CA ARG A 56 -7.51 9.29 5.30
C ARG A 56 -6.35 8.56 5.95
N LEU A 57 -5.28 9.30 6.26
CA LEU A 57 -4.08 8.76 6.89
C LEU A 57 -3.70 9.59 8.10
N PRO A 58 -3.17 8.98 9.16
CA PRO A 58 -2.74 9.73 10.35
C PRO A 58 -1.55 10.63 10.04
N GLU A 59 -1.29 11.57 10.94
CA GLU A 59 -0.13 12.46 10.87
C GLU A 59 1.05 11.79 11.56
N ASN A 60 1.68 10.83 10.89
CA ASN A 60 2.86 10.15 11.40
C ASN A 60 3.80 9.78 10.26
N GLU A 61 4.97 9.29 10.61
CA GLU A 61 6.03 8.98 9.65
C GLU A 61 5.67 7.82 8.73
N ILE A 62 4.89 6.85 9.19
CA ILE A 62 4.46 5.72 8.37
C ILE A 62 3.53 6.22 7.26
N ALA A 63 2.60 7.12 7.61
CA ALA A 63 1.71 7.73 6.62
C ALA A 63 2.48 8.60 5.63
N ASP A 64 3.47 9.35 6.11
CA ASP A 64 4.34 10.15 5.25
C ASP A 64 5.09 9.26 4.24
N TRP A 65 5.60 8.14 4.70
CA TRP A 65 6.25 7.14 3.86
C TRP A 65 5.28 6.60 2.80
N CYS A 66 4.06 6.27 3.20
CA CYS A 66 3.02 5.79 2.29
C CYS A 66 2.73 6.80 1.17
N ILE A 67 2.56 8.07 1.54
CA ILE A 67 2.31 9.13 0.56
C ILE A 67 3.50 9.28 -0.38
N SER A 68 4.71 9.23 0.14
CA SER A 68 5.92 9.31 -0.66
C SER A 68 6.00 8.17 -1.69
N GLU A 69 5.66 6.95 -1.29
CA GLU A 69 5.65 5.81 -2.21
C GLU A 69 4.61 5.97 -3.32
N LEU A 70 3.41 6.44 -2.98
CA LEU A 70 2.38 6.70 -3.99
C LEU A 70 2.83 7.76 -5.00
N ARG A 71 3.48 8.83 -4.52
CA ARG A 71 3.98 9.90 -5.38
C ARG A 71 5.09 9.42 -6.31
N LYS A 72 5.96 8.53 -5.85
CA LYS A 72 6.97 7.91 -6.70
C LYS A 72 6.36 7.12 -7.85
N LEU A 73 5.15 6.60 -7.67
CA LEU A 73 4.43 5.83 -8.67
C LEU A 73 3.50 6.70 -9.51
N ASN A 74 3.64 8.02 -9.44
CA ASN A 74 2.86 9.00 -10.20
C ASN A 74 1.38 9.03 -9.84
N VAL A 75 1.03 8.67 -8.62
CA VAL A 75 -0.32 8.81 -8.10
C VAL A 75 -0.42 10.16 -7.39
N GLU A 76 -1.45 10.95 -7.74
CA GLU A 76 -1.73 12.22 -7.09
C GLU A 76 -2.24 11.99 -5.68
N THR A 77 -1.66 12.71 -4.70
CA THR A 77 -1.97 12.50 -3.28
C THR A 77 -2.43 13.77 -2.55
N LYS A 78 -2.62 14.86 -3.27
CA LYS A 78 -2.85 16.18 -2.66
C LYS A 78 -4.13 16.27 -1.82
N ASN A 79 -5.11 15.42 -2.08
CA ASN A 79 -6.39 15.42 -1.37
C ASN A 79 -6.52 14.31 -0.34
N ILE A 80 -5.41 13.67 0.04
CA ILE A 80 -5.41 12.74 1.16
C ILE A 80 -5.65 13.53 2.44
N ILE A 81 -6.69 13.13 3.19
CA ILE A 81 -7.04 13.77 4.46
C ILE A 81 -6.14 13.22 5.55
N ARG A 82 -5.54 14.12 6.33
CA ARG A 82 -4.68 13.72 7.45
C ARG A 82 -5.51 13.70 8.73
N GLY A 83 -5.49 12.58 9.41
CA GLY A 83 -6.20 12.40 10.67
C GLY A 83 -6.33 10.93 11.03
N GLY A 84 -6.80 10.66 12.25
CA GLY A 84 -6.85 9.31 12.77
C GLY A 84 -5.59 8.94 13.55
N ASN A 85 -5.54 7.70 14.04
CA ASN A 85 -4.49 7.29 14.98
C ASN A 85 -3.46 6.34 14.38
N LEU A 86 -3.88 5.47 13.45
CA LEU A 86 -3.04 4.36 13.01
C LEU A 86 -3.12 4.14 11.51
N VAL A 87 -1.99 3.70 10.92
CA VAL A 87 -2.00 3.01 9.64
C VAL A 87 -2.23 1.53 9.93
N VAL A 88 -3.16 0.91 9.21
CA VAL A 88 -3.41 -0.53 9.37
C VAL A 88 -2.20 -1.30 8.83
N ILE A 89 -1.74 -2.26 9.60
CA ILE A 89 -0.59 -3.11 9.26
C ILE A 89 -1.07 -4.56 9.21
N TYR A 90 -0.67 -5.29 8.19
CA TYR A 90 -0.88 -6.72 8.17
C TYR A 90 0.38 -7.46 7.74
N PHE A 91 0.47 -8.70 8.17
CA PHE A 91 1.62 -9.57 7.90
C PHE A 91 1.23 -10.65 6.92
N LEU A 92 2.14 -10.99 6.02
CA LEU A 92 1.93 -12.01 5.01
C LEU A 92 3.09 -12.99 5.03
N GLU A 93 2.77 -14.28 5.15
CA GLU A 93 3.71 -15.36 4.88
C GLU A 93 3.42 -15.92 3.50
N THR A 94 4.40 -15.85 2.59
CA THR A 94 4.23 -16.41 1.24
C THR A 94 4.22 -17.94 1.31
N GLY A 95 3.22 -18.56 0.67
CA GLY A 95 3.10 -20.00 0.64
C GLY A 95 4.13 -20.66 -0.25
N ALA A 96 4.40 -21.93 0.04
CA ALA A 96 5.22 -22.81 -0.77
C ALA A 96 4.38 -24.03 -1.19
N VAL A 97 4.97 -24.98 -1.92
CA VAL A 97 4.23 -26.13 -2.49
C VAL A 97 3.37 -26.87 -1.45
N ALA A 98 3.89 -27.06 -0.24
CA ALA A 98 3.20 -27.78 0.83
C ALA A 98 2.57 -26.89 1.88
N ARG A 99 2.57 -25.56 1.68
CA ARG A 99 2.08 -24.60 2.66
C ARG A 99 1.44 -23.43 1.95
N PRO A 100 0.15 -23.12 2.23
CA PRO A 100 -0.51 -21.97 1.62
C PRO A 100 0.02 -20.64 2.18
N SER A 101 -0.20 -19.57 1.43
CA SER A 101 0.04 -18.21 1.92
C SER A 101 -0.88 -17.91 3.09
N LYS A 102 -0.41 -17.09 4.02
CA LYS A 102 -1.14 -16.76 5.23
C LYS A 102 -1.08 -15.27 5.50
N VAL A 103 -2.25 -14.66 5.75
CA VAL A 103 -2.39 -13.27 6.17
C VAL A 103 -2.66 -13.24 7.67
N ILE A 104 -1.91 -12.41 8.36
CA ILE A 104 -2.01 -12.30 9.82
C ILE A 104 -2.39 -10.88 10.20
#